data_bd335c8b70d20dae1aec74e2415e947a
#
_entry.id   bd335c8b70d20dae1aec74e2415e947a
#
_cell.length_a   1.000
_cell.length_b   1.000
_cell.length_c   1.000
_cell.angle_alpha   90.00
_cell.angle_beta   90.00
_cell.angle_gamma   90.00
#
_symmetry.space_group_name_H-M   'P 1'
#
loop_
_entity.id
_entity.type
_entity.pdbx_description
1 polymer ?
#
loop_
_entity_poly.entity_id
_entity_poly.type
_entity_poly.pdbx_seq_one_letter_code
_entity_poly.pdbx_strand_id
1 'polypeptide(L)'
;MGQGNTLQYHVRSHVGRRRSNNQDSAVAIPAESSNVFRKHGWLFIVADGMGAHAGGEEASRIAVARIPEIYSQLKPEYSPPLALSQSLCQANKEIHSKGESDPNYKGMGTTCSALVILPQGAIVGHVGDSRIYRVRGHSIEQLSRDHSLAWEVAAASGQNDSTHGANLPSVPKNIITRSMGPHSDLDIDLEGPFPVEQNDLFVLCSDGLSGTL
;
A
#
# COMPACT_ATOMS: atom_id res chain seq x y z
N MET A 1 -3.58 -32.05 -16.46
CA MET A 1 -2.36 -31.25 -16.25
C MET A 1 -2.80 -29.79 -16.25
N GLY A 2 -3.00 -29.21 -15.08
CA GLY A 2 -3.46 -27.85 -14.98
C GLY A 2 -2.33 -26.91 -15.42
N GLN A 3 -2.61 -26.03 -16.36
CA GLN A 3 -1.74 -24.89 -16.63
C GLN A 3 -1.66 -24.10 -15.31
N GLY A 4 -0.49 -24.13 -14.68
CA GLY A 4 -0.25 -23.33 -13.48
C GLY A 4 -0.42 -21.87 -13.85
N ASN A 5 -1.27 -21.15 -13.15
CA ASN A 5 -1.38 -19.70 -13.27
C ASN A 5 0.01 -19.10 -13.05
N THR A 6 0.65 -18.65 -14.10
CA THR A 6 1.98 -18.06 -14.05
C THR A 6 1.81 -16.58 -13.76
N LEU A 7 2.16 -16.15 -12.55
CA LEU A 7 2.23 -14.75 -12.21
C LEU A 7 3.46 -14.13 -12.87
N GLN A 8 3.27 -13.02 -13.56
CA GLN A 8 4.35 -12.14 -14.00
C GLN A 8 4.29 -10.85 -13.20
N TYR A 9 5.42 -10.37 -12.70
CA TYR A 9 5.49 -9.12 -11.96
C TYR A 9 6.80 -8.38 -12.26
N HIS A 10 6.76 -7.07 -12.08
CA HIS A 10 7.92 -6.20 -12.17
C HIS A 10 7.86 -5.18 -11.04
N VAL A 11 9.03 -4.88 -10.44
CA VAL A 11 9.20 -3.85 -9.44
C VAL A 11 10.20 -2.84 -9.98
N ARG A 12 9.85 -1.56 -9.93
CA ARG A 12 10.74 -0.45 -10.32
C ARG A 12 10.58 0.69 -9.34
N SER A 13 11.69 1.31 -8.97
CA SER A 13 11.73 2.53 -8.19
C SER A 13 12.79 3.46 -8.78
N HIS A 14 12.53 4.77 -8.70
CA HIS A 14 13.43 5.79 -9.20
C HIS A 14 13.24 7.09 -8.43
N VAL A 15 14.34 7.72 -8.00
CA VAL A 15 14.33 8.96 -7.22
C VAL A 15 13.67 10.16 -7.90
N GLY A 16 13.44 10.06 -9.22
CA GLY A 16 12.94 11.18 -10.01
C GLY A 16 14.04 12.19 -10.37
N ARG A 17 13.64 13.40 -10.77
CA ARG A 17 14.57 14.45 -11.25
C ARG A 17 14.77 15.57 -10.25
N ARG A 18 14.00 15.63 -9.18
CA ARG A 18 13.97 16.77 -8.24
C ARG A 18 14.51 16.43 -6.85
N ARG A 19 14.32 15.18 -6.39
CA ARG A 19 14.76 14.74 -5.06
C ARG A 19 16.18 14.20 -5.13
N SER A 20 16.95 14.38 -4.06
CA SER A 20 18.29 13.80 -3.91
C SER A 20 18.25 12.37 -3.33
N ASN A 21 17.16 12.01 -2.67
CA ASN A 21 16.97 10.71 -2.03
C ASN A 21 15.63 10.08 -2.43
N ASN A 22 15.62 8.76 -2.58
CA ASN A 22 14.42 7.97 -2.85
C ASN A 22 13.91 7.41 -1.53
N GLN A 23 12.74 7.88 -1.11
CA GLN A 23 12.08 7.42 0.10
C GLN A 23 11.01 6.35 -0.16
N ASP A 24 10.78 5.99 -1.44
CA ASP A 24 9.88 4.92 -1.82
C ASP A 24 10.54 3.55 -1.62
N SER A 25 9.76 2.60 -1.14
CA SER A 25 10.15 1.20 -1.05
C SER A 25 9.05 0.32 -1.64
N ALA A 26 9.44 -0.79 -2.24
CA ALA A 26 8.50 -1.76 -2.78
C ALA A 26 9.02 -3.19 -2.62
N VAL A 27 8.12 -4.14 -2.44
CA VAL A 27 8.44 -5.56 -2.37
C VAL A 27 7.39 -6.42 -3.06
N ALA A 28 7.84 -7.50 -3.69
CA ALA A 28 7.01 -8.54 -4.24
C ALA A 28 7.43 -9.89 -3.65
N ILE A 29 6.49 -10.59 -3.04
CA ILE A 29 6.67 -11.91 -2.42
C ILE A 29 5.79 -12.91 -3.16
N PRO A 30 6.28 -13.52 -4.24
CA PRO A 30 5.56 -14.59 -4.92
C PRO A 30 5.55 -15.85 -4.04
N ALA A 31 4.45 -16.58 -4.08
CA ALA A 31 4.37 -17.86 -3.38
C ALA A 31 5.28 -18.90 -4.07
N GLU A 32 6.16 -19.53 -3.30
CA GLU A 32 7.14 -20.52 -3.78
C GLU A 32 6.50 -21.86 -4.20
N SER A 33 5.29 -22.12 -3.75
CA SER A 33 4.55 -23.36 -4.06
C SER A 33 3.03 -23.13 -4.07
N SER A 34 2.30 -24.05 -4.69
CA SER A 34 0.83 -24.03 -4.67
C SER A 34 0.24 -24.12 -3.25
N ASN A 35 0.96 -24.73 -2.31
CA ASN A 35 0.52 -24.79 -0.91
C ASN A 35 0.67 -23.43 -0.23
N VAL A 36 1.79 -22.75 -0.43
CA VAL A 36 2.02 -21.38 0.07
C VAL A 36 1.03 -20.43 -0.56
N PHE A 37 0.79 -20.53 -1.88
CA PHE A 37 -0.21 -19.73 -2.55
C PHE A 37 -1.63 -19.89 -1.96
N ARG A 38 -2.05 -21.13 -1.67
CA ARG A 38 -3.37 -21.37 -1.06
C ARG A 38 -3.49 -20.76 0.34
N LYS A 39 -2.41 -20.69 1.09
CA LYS A 39 -2.42 -20.21 2.49
C LYS A 39 -2.19 -18.71 2.61
N HIS A 40 -1.20 -18.20 1.89
CA HIS A 40 -0.70 -16.83 2.06
C HIS A 40 -0.86 -15.96 0.81
N GLY A 41 -1.11 -16.58 -0.35
CA GLY A 41 -1.20 -15.86 -1.62
C GLY A 41 0.13 -15.31 -2.13
N TRP A 42 0.05 -14.37 -3.04
CA TRP A 42 1.15 -13.52 -3.50
C TRP A 42 0.98 -12.14 -2.88
N LEU A 43 2.00 -11.62 -2.22
CA LEU A 43 1.95 -10.33 -1.52
C LEU A 43 2.81 -9.30 -2.26
N PHE A 44 2.24 -8.13 -2.50
CA PHE A 44 2.90 -6.98 -3.12
C PHE A 44 2.67 -5.75 -2.25
N ILE A 45 3.70 -4.94 -2.03
CA ILE A 45 3.61 -3.74 -1.21
C ILE A 45 4.38 -2.61 -1.89
N VAL A 46 3.77 -1.42 -1.88
CA VAL A 46 4.42 -0.13 -2.15
C VAL A 46 4.24 0.75 -0.92
N ALA A 47 5.30 1.44 -0.54
CA ALA A 47 5.36 2.33 0.61
C ALA A 47 6.13 3.60 0.22
N ASP A 48 5.47 4.76 0.32
CA ASP A 48 6.07 6.09 0.10
C ASP A 48 6.42 6.69 1.45
N GLY A 49 7.70 6.85 1.68
CA GLY A 49 8.23 7.35 2.95
C GLY A 49 8.13 8.85 3.07
N MET A 50 7.69 9.32 4.23
CA MET A 50 7.57 10.72 4.57
C MET A 50 8.30 11.05 5.87
N GLY A 51 8.88 12.22 5.93
CA GLY A 51 9.59 12.70 7.11
C GLY A 51 10.87 13.48 6.76
N ALA A 52 11.42 14.16 7.75
CA ALA A 52 12.65 14.89 7.57
C ALA A 52 13.86 13.95 7.45
N HIS A 53 14.88 14.36 6.71
CA HIS A 53 16.15 13.64 6.56
C HIS A 53 15.96 12.19 6.05
N ALA A 54 16.44 11.19 6.79
CA ALA A 54 16.35 9.77 6.46
C ALA A 54 15.09 9.07 7.02
N GLY A 55 14.21 9.81 7.69
CA GLY A 55 13.07 9.21 8.39
C GLY A 55 12.08 8.50 7.46
N GLY A 56 11.73 9.13 6.34
CA GLY A 56 10.83 8.53 5.37
C GLY A 56 11.38 7.26 4.74
N GLU A 57 12.67 7.28 4.33
CA GLU A 57 13.35 6.11 3.78
C GLU A 57 13.34 4.94 4.76
N GLU A 58 13.64 5.21 6.03
CA GLU A 58 13.65 4.18 7.04
C GLU A 58 12.26 3.63 7.35
N ALA A 59 11.23 4.49 7.40
CA ALA A 59 9.86 4.07 7.62
C ALA A 59 9.34 3.15 6.50
N SER A 60 9.52 3.54 5.23
CA SER A 60 9.12 2.73 4.09
C SER A 60 9.90 1.42 4.01
N ARG A 61 11.21 1.44 4.34
CA ARG A 61 12.05 0.25 4.41
C ARG A 61 11.57 -0.73 5.47
N ILE A 62 11.20 -0.25 6.67
CA ILE A 62 10.64 -1.09 7.73
C ILE A 62 9.32 -1.69 7.27
N ALA A 63 8.43 -0.92 6.68
CA ALA A 63 7.14 -1.40 6.22
C ALA A 63 7.29 -2.58 5.24
N VAL A 64 8.08 -2.43 4.17
CA VAL A 64 8.25 -3.49 3.15
C VAL A 64 9.05 -4.70 3.65
N ALA A 65 9.85 -4.56 4.70
CA ALA A 65 10.58 -5.67 5.31
C ALA A 65 9.72 -6.44 6.32
N ARG A 66 9.05 -5.71 7.22
CA ARG A 66 8.38 -6.33 8.38
C ARG A 66 6.99 -6.87 8.05
N ILE A 67 6.22 -6.20 7.20
CA ILE A 67 4.87 -6.67 6.86
C ILE A 67 4.90 -8.09 6.28
N PRO A 68 5.73 -8.44 5.26
CA PRO A 68 5.79 -9.80 4.74
C PRO A 68 6.26 -10.82 5.78
N GLU A 69 7.25 -10.45 6.59
CA GLU A 69 7.76 -11.34 7.64
C GLU A 69 6.68 -11.69 8.66
N ILE A 70 5.99 -10.67 9.21
CA ILE A 70 4.90 -10.86 10.17
C ILE A 70 3.75 -11.65 9.52
N TYR A 71 3.34 -11.27 8.30
CA TYR A 71 2.26 -11.92 7.57
C TYR A 71 2.49 -13.43 7.39
N SER A 72 3.71 -13.81 7.05
CA SER A 72 4.07 -15.22 6.84
C SER A 72 4.10 -16.04 8.13
N GLN A 73 4.31 -15.41 9.29
CA GLN A 73 4.44 -16.05 10.60
C GLN A 73 3.12 -16.12 11.38
N LEU A 74 2.08 -15.41 10.92
CA LEU A 74 0.79 -15.43 11.60
C LEU A 74 0.16 -16.83 11.55
N LYS A 75 -0.53 -17.15 12.63
CA LYS A 75 -1.14 -18.48 12.83
C LYS A 75 -2.17 -18.78 11.72
N PRO A 76 -2.30 -20.05 11.33
CA PRO A 76 -3.24 -20.49 10.29
C PRO A 76 -4.74 -20.17 10.59
N GLU A 77 -5.06 -19.90 11.86
CA GLU A 77 -6.42 -19.54 12.28
C GLU A 77 -6.83 -18.13 11.82
N TYR A 78 -5.87 -17.27 11.50
CA TYR A 78 -6.17 -15.95 10.98
C TYR A 78 -6.62 -16.05 9.51
N SER A 79 -7.76 -15.44 9.22
CA SER A 79 -8.13 -15.22 7.82
C SER A 79 -7.12 -14.29 7.14
N PRO A 80 -6.88 -14.42 5.83
CA PRO A 80 -5.90 -13.56 5.14
C PRO A 80 -6.13 -12.05 5.32
N PRO A 81 -7.38 -11.50 5.31
CA PRO A 81 -7.59 -10.10 5.62
C PRO A 81 -7.15 -9.72 7.03
N LEU A 82 -7.47 -10.55 8.02
CA LEU A 82 -7.08 -10.31 9.40
C LEU A 82 -5.56 -10.41 9.57
N ALA A 83 -4.93 -11.39 8.92
CA ALA A 83 -3.48 -11.52 8.92
C ALA A 83 -2.79 -10.29 8.32
N LEU A 84 -3.32 -9.76 7.20
CA LEU A 84 -2.80 -8.55 6.58
C LEU A 84 -2.93 -7.35 7.52
N SER A 85 -4.13 -7.13 8.10
CA SER A 85 -4.37 -6.05 9.06
C SER A 85 -3.43 -6.11 10.26
N GLN A 86 -3.28 -7.29 10.87
CA GLN A 86 -2.37 -7.48 12.01
C GLN A 86 -0.91 -7.18 11.65
N SER A 87 -0.49 -7.55 10.44
CA SER A 87 0.86 -7.31 9.96
C SER A 87 1.14 -5.81 9.78
N LEU A 88 0.18 -5.07 9.20
CA LEU A 88 0.29 -3.62 9.07
C LEU A 88 0.32 -2.94 10.45
N CYS A 89 -0.59 -3.32 11.37
CA CYS A 89 -0.62 -2.76 12.71
C CYS A 89 0.68 -3.01 13.48
N GLN A 90 1.26 -4.22 13.36
CA GLN A 90 2.50 -4.53 14.07
C GLN A 90 3.69 -3.80 13.47
N ALA A 91 3.81 -3.74 12.15
CA ALA A 91 4.84 -2.95 11.47
C ALA A 91 4.71 -1.45 11.82
N ASN A 92 3.48 -0.92 11.91
CA ASN A 92 3.24 0.44 12.37
C ASN A 92 3.82 0.71 13.75
N LYS A 93 3.59 -0.20 14.71
CA LYS A 93 4.13 -0.06 16.07
C LYS A 93 5.66 -0.05 16.09
N GLU A 94 6.31 -0.84 15.22
CA GLU A 94 7.77 -0.85 15.09
C GLU A 94 8.29 0.49 14.55
N ILE A 95 7.64 1.04 13.50
CA ILE A 95 7.97 2.35 12.94
C ILE A 95 7.78 3.44 14.01
N HIS A 96 6.62 3.48 14.66
CA HIS A 96 6.32 4.44 15.71
C HIS A 96 7.33 4.38 16.85
N SER A 97 7.60 3.19 17.39
CA SER A 97 8.55 3.01 18.50
C SER A 97 9.96 3.48 18.14
N LYS A 98 10.38 3.26 16.90
CA LYS A 98 11.68 3.75 16.43
C LYS A 98 11.71 5.26 16.32
N GLY A 99 10.65 5.88 15.80
CA GLY A 99 10.51 7.35 15.74
C GLY A 99 10.49 8.01 17.12
N GLU A 100 9.93 7.34 18.13
CA GLU A 100 9.93 7.85 19.51
C GLU A 100 11.27 7.65 20.23
N SER A 101 12.00 6.58 19.90
CA SER A 101 13.26 6.23 20.58
C SER A 101 14.51 6.93 20.03
N ASP A 102 14.47 7.35 18.75
CA ASP A 102 15.62 7.97 18.07
C ASP A 102 15.24 9.34 17.50
N PRO A 103 15.83 10.44 18.01
CA PRO A 103 15.55 11.79 17.52
C PRO A 103 15.77 12.00 16.02
N ASN A 104 16.66 11.21 15.39
CA ASN A 104 16.90 11.30 13.94
C ASN A 104 15.71 10.83 13.11
N TYR A 105 14.82 10.02 13.70
CA TYR A 105 13.64 9.44 13.06
C TYR A 105 12.32 10.01 13.62
N LYS A 106 12.39 11.06 14.44
CA LYS A 106 11.20 11.64 15.06
C LYS A 106 10.16 12.04 14.01
N GLY A 107 8.93 11.53 14.18
CA GLY A 107 7.83 11.82 13.27
C GLY A 107 7.96 11.16 11.89
N MET A 108 8.84 10.16 11.74
CA MET A 108 8.91 9.40 10.49
C MET A 108 7.59 8.67 10.22
N GLY A 109 7.26 8.55 8.94
CA GLY A 109 6.08 7.85 8.51
C GLY A 109 6.19 7.33 7.09
N THR A 110 5.21 6.55 6.70
CA THR A 110 5.12 6.03 5.33
C THR A 110 3.67 5.71 4.97
N THR A 111 3.32 5.81 3.70
CA THR A 111 2.13 5.15 3.16
C THR A 111 2.34 3.64 3.16
N CYS A 112 1.28 2.89 2.99
CA CYS A 112 1.36 1.48 2.68
C CYS A 112 0.16 1.06 1.82
N SER A 113 0.44 0.57 0.63
CA SER A 113 -0.54 -0.07 -0.25
C SER A 113 -0.11 -1.52 -0.47
N ALA A 114 -0.84 -2.45 0.16
CA ALA A 114 -0.56 -3.87 0.13
C ALA A 114 -1.66 -4.63 -0.62
N LEU A 115 -1.27 -5.46 -1.57
CA LEU A 115 -2.13 -6.34 -2.36
C LEU A 115 -1.76 -7.79 -2.08
N VAL A 116 -2.74 -8.59 -1.65
CA VAL A 116 -2.61 -10.04 -1.53
C VAL A 116 -3.51 -10.71 -2.56
N ILE A 117 -2.92 -11.52 -3.44
CA ILE A 117 -3.67 -12.30 -4.43
C ILE A 117 -3.75 -13.76 -3.96
N LEU A 118 -4.96 -14.25 -3.78
CA LEU A 118 -5.30 -15.56 -3.24
C LEU A 118 -6.21 -16.33 -4.24
N PRO A 119 -6.40 -17.64 -4.06
CA PRO A 119 -7.34 -18.40 -4.91
C PRO A 119 -8.78 -17.84 -4.91
N GLN A 120 -9.21 -17.22 -3.81
CA GLN A 120 -10.55 -16.65 -3.66
C GLN A 120 -10.67 -15.20 -4.12
N GLY A 121 -9.59 -14.55 -4.53
CA GLY A 121 -9.58 -13.17 -5.01
C GLY A 121 -8.44 -12.33 -4.44
N ALA A 122 -8.46 -11.05 -4.77
CA ALA A 122 -7.47 -10.07 -4.31
C ALA A 122 -7.99 -9.32 -3.08
N ILE A 123 -7.11 -9.11 -2.09
CA ILE A 123 -7.37 -8.34 -0.88
C ILE A 123 -6.43 -7.15 -0.87
N VAL A 124 -6.95 -5.99 -0.54
CA VAL A 124 -6.20 -4.74 -0.39
C VAL A 124 -6.17 -4.36 1.09
N GLY A 125 -4.97 -4.05 1.60
CA GLY A 125 -4.77 -3.35 2.86
C GLY A 125 -4.08 -2.01 2.58
N HIS A 126 -4.68 -0.89 3.00
CA HIS A 126 -4.23 0.41 2.52
C HIS A 126 -4.23 1.49 3.60
N VAL A 127 -3.18 2.30 3.58
CA VAL A 127 -3.01 3.54 4.37
C VAL A 127 -2.20 4.54 3.56
N GLY A 128 -2.70 5.74 3.37
CA GLY A 128 -2.01 6.84 2.68
C GLY A 128 -2.65 7.21 1.34
N ASP A 129 -1.86 7.74 0.42
CA ASP A 129 -2.27 8.19 -0.92
C ASP A 129 -1.53 7.47 -2.07
N SER A 130 -0.72 6.47 -1.76
CA SER A 130 -0.26 5.49 -2.74
C SER A 130 -1.44 4.67 -3.24
N ARG A 131 -1.44 4.22 -4.48
CA ARG A 131 -2.64 3.66 -5.09
C ARG A 131 -2.46 2.25 -5.61
N ILE A 132 -3.56 1.51 -5.61
CA ILE A 132 -3.69 0.19 -6.25
C ILE A 132 -4.77 0.29 -7.31
N TYR A 133 -4.41 -0.05 -8.54
CA TYR A 133 -5.32 -0.11 -9.67
C TYR A 133 -5.45 -1.54 -10.18
N ARG A 134 -6.62 -1.87 -10.69
CA ARG A 134 -6.86 -3.03 -11.53
C ARG A 134 -7.17 -2.58 -12.95
N VAL A 135 -6.48 -3.15 -13.93
CA VAL A 135 -6.77 -3.00 -15.35
C VAL A 135 -7.34 -4.32 -15.85
N ARG A 136 -8.55 -4.27 -16.40
CA ARG A 136 -9.24 -5.41 -16.99
C ARG A 136 -9.82 -5.01 -18.35
N GLY A 137 -9.32 -5.62 -19.42
CA GLY A 137 -9.67 -5.22 -20.78
C GLY A 137 -9.33 -3.76 -21.05
N HIS A 138 -10.35 -2.93 -21.25
CA HIS A 138 -10.22 -1.48 -21.50
C HIS A 138 -10.58 -0.62 -20.30
N SER A 139 -10.82 -1.22 -19.14
CA SER A 139 -11.22 -0.52 -17.92
C SER A 139 -10.08 -0.47 -16.93
N ILE A 140 -9.91 0.67 -16.27
CA ILE A 140 -9.06 0.86 -15.11
C ILE A 140 -9.93 1.21 -13.91
N GLU A 141 -9.67 0.58 -12.78
CA GLU A 141 -10.39 0.78 -11.54
C GLU A 141 -9.38 0.97 -10.41
N GLN A 142 -9.55 2.00 -9.59
CA GLN A 142 -8.77 2.19 -8.38
C GLN A 142 -9.40 1.36 -7.25
N LEU A 143 -8.61 0.46 -6.66
CA LEU A 143 -9.06 -0.43 -5.58
C LEU A 143 -8.76 0.13 -4.19
N SER A 144 -7.90 1.11 -4.07
CA SER A 144 -7.59 1.82 -2.83
C SER A 144 -8.27 3.18 -2.81
N ARG A 145 -8.48 3.75 -1.62
CA ARG A 145 -9.04 5.08 -1.44
C ARG A 145 -8.00 5.99 -0.81
N ASP A 146 -7.69 7.13 -1.44
CA ASP A 146 -6.66 8.02 -0.91
C ASP A 146 -7.03 8.58 0.47
N HIS A 147 -6.16 8.47 1.43
CA HIS A 147 -6.26 9.15 2.71
C HIS A 147 -5.58 10.52 2.59
N SER A 148 -6.25 11.42 1.88
CA SER A 148 -5.78 12.79 1.64
C SER A 148 -6.88 13.79 1.94
N LEU A 149 -6.46 15.00 2.38
CA LEU A 149 -7.40 16.09 2.65
C LEU A 149 -8.25 16.43 1.41
N ALA A 150 -7.64 16.40 0.23
CA ALA A 150 -8.35 16.67 -1.02
C ALA A 150 -9.47 15.65 -1.26
N TRP A 151 -9.21 14.37 -0.98
CA TRP A 151 -10.21 13.32 -1.11
C TRP A 151 -11.34 13.45 -0.09
N GLU A 152 -11.00 13.74 1.18
CA GLU A 152 -12.00 13.92 2.25
C GLU A 152 -12.92 15.10 1.97
N VAL A 153 -12.39 16.22 1.47
CA VAL A 153 -13.19 17.39 1.08
C VAL A 153 -14.09 17.07 -0.13
N ALA A 154 -13.58 16.32 -1.11
CA ALA A 154 -14.37 15.89 -2.27
C ALA A 154 -15.54 14.98 -1.83
N ALA A 155 -15.27 14.01 -0.98
CA ALA A 155 -16.28 13.11 -0.45
C ALA A 155 -17.35 13.84 0.38
N ALA A 156 -16.96 14.80 1.23
CA ALA A 156 -17.88 15.62 2.01
C ALA A 156 -18.76 16.53 1.13
N SER A 157 -18.28 16.89 -0.06
CA SER A 157 -19.01 17.72 -1.04
C SER A 157 -19.99 16.92 -1.91
N GLY A 158 -20.12 15.60 -1.68
CA GLY A 158 -20.99 14.71 -2.46
C GLY A 158 -20.44 14.39 -3.86
N GLN A 159 -19.21 14.76 -4.16
CA GLN A 159 -18.52 14.46 -5.41
C GLN A 159 -17.77 13.13 -5.28
N ASN A 160 -18.52 12.03 -5.37
CA ASN A 160 -17.96 10.67 -5.25
C ASN A 160 -17.30 10.17 -6.55
N ASP A 161 -16.97 11.05 -7.48
CA ASP A 161 -16.42 10.61 -8.76
C ASP A 161 -14.88 10.68 -8.75
N SER A 162 -14.27 9.59 -9.14
CA SER A 162 -12.85 9.38 -9.37
C SER A 162 -12.25 10.27 -10.49
N THR A 163 -13.05 11.14 -11.06
CA THR A 163 -12.61 12.16 -11.99
C THR A 163 -12.17 13.40 -11.21
N HIS A 164 -10.88 13.49 -11.03
CA HIS A 164 -10.06 14.60 -10.54
C HIS A 164 -10.81 15.94 -10.46
N GLY A 165 -11.02 16.41 -9.21
CA GLY A 165 -11.74 17.61 -8.85
C GLY A 165 -11.37 18.86 -9.63
N ALA A 166 -12.10 19.11 -10.70
CA ALA A 166 -11.94 20.32 -11.51
C ALA A 166 -12.50 21.59 -10.85
N ASN A 167 -13.21 21.51 -9.70
CA ASN A 167 -13.86 22.65 -9.06
C ASN A 167 -13.80 22.66 -7.52
N LEU A 168 -12.88 21.93 -6.89
CA LEU A 168 -12.68 22.09 -5.45
C LEU A 168 -11.89 23.38 -5.16
N PRO A 169 -12.23 24.13 -4.08
CA PRO A 169 -11.37 25.20 -3.59
C PRO A 169 -9.96 24.65 -3.44
N SER A 170 -8.93 25.48 -3.62
CA SER A 170 -7.52 25.09 -3.68
C SER A 170 -7.05 24.37 -2.40
N VAL A 171 -7.49 23.12 -2.26
CA VAL A 171 -7.02 22.22 -1.20
C VAL A 171 -5.66 21.66 -1.64
N PRO A 172 -4.62 21.77 -0.82
CA PRO A 172 -3.34 21.15 -1.13
C PRO A 172 -3.52 19.65 -1.35
N LYS A 173 -3.11 19.14 -2.51
CA LYS A 173 -3.27 17.72 -2.88
C LYS A 173 -2.35 16.77 -2.12
N ASN A 174 -1.31 17.30 -1.49
CA ASN A 174 -0.24 16.56 -0.83
C ASN A 174 -0.38 16.47 0.70
N ILE A 175 -1.55 16.73 1.26
CA ILE A 175 -1.80 16.56 2.69
C ILE A 175 -2.39 15.19 2.91
N ILE A 176 -1.55 14.28 3.43
CA ILE A 176 -1.95 12.92 3.82
C ILE A 176 -2.58 12.99 5.21
N THR A 177 -3.74 12.34 5.38
CA THR A 177 -4.50 12.34 6.63
C THR A 177 -4.29 11.08 7.46
N ARG A 178 -3.84 9.97 6.84
CA ARG A 178 -3.48 8.74 7.51
C ARG A 178 -2.17 8.17 6.96
N SER A 179 -1.28 7.74 7.85
CA SER A 179 0.00 7.11 7.51
C SER A 179 0.46 6.19 8.63
N MET A 180 1.35 5.26 8.32
CA MET A 180 2.05 4.45 9.30
C MET A 180 3.15 5.29 9.97
N GLY A 181 3.37 5.10 11.26
CA GLY A 181 4.49 5.63 12.04
C GLY A 181 4.15 6.78 12.98
N PRO A 182 3.48 7.88 12.58
CA PRO A 182 3.23 9.02 13.48
C PRO A 182 2.45 8.68 14.74
N HIS A 183 1.58 7.67 14.69
CA HIS A 183 0.77 7.23 15.81
C HIS A 183 0.93 5.73 16.06
N SER A 184 0.78 5.30 17.34
CA SER A 184 0.82 3.87 17.72
C SER A 184 -0.34 3.08 17.15
N ASP A 185 -1.50 3.72 17.04
CA ASP A 185 -2.72 3.14 16.47
C ASP A 185 -2.80 3.45 14.98
N LEU A 186 -3.30 2.48 14.22
CA LEU A 186 -3.39 2.57 12.77
C LEU A 186 -4.80 2.20 12.32
N ASP A 187 -5.43 3.11 11.60
CA ASP A 187 -6.70 2.87 10.90
C ASP A 187 -6.41 2.47 9.45
N ILE A 188 -6.78 1.23 9.10
CA ILE A 188 -6.44 0.57 7.84
C ILE A 188 -7.72 0.34 7.05
N ASP A 189 -7.74 0.76 5.80
CA ASP A 189 -8.78 0.32 4.87
C ASP A 189 -8.45 -1.10 4.39
N LEU A 190 -9.39 -2.04 4.63
CA LEU A 190 -9.33 -3.42 4.15
C LEU A 190 -10.46 -3.63 3.16
N GLU A 191 -10.11 -3.95 1.92
CA GLU A 191 -11.07 -4.09 0.83
C GLU A 191 -10.92 -5.45 0.14
N GLY A 192 -12.03 -5.96 -0.39
CA GLY A 192 -12.07 -7.24 -1.08
C GLY A 192 -12.82 -8.35 -0.29
N PRO A 193 -12.77 -9.63 -0.73
CA PRO A 193 -11.97 -10.07 -1.87
C PRO A 193 -12.56 -9.62 -3.22
N PHE A 194 -11.73 -9.00 -4.05
CA PHE A 194 -12.07 -8.66 -5.41
C PHE A 194 -11.86 -9.88 -6.32
N PRO A 195 -12.80 -10.25 -7.18
CA PRO A 195 -12.60 -11.32 -8.15
C PRO A 195 -11.39 -11.05 -9.05
N VAL A 196 -10.52 -12.05 -9.20
CA VAL A 196 -9.36 -11.98 -10.10
C VAL A 196 -9.62 -12.86 -11.31
N GLU A 197 -9.42 -12.30 -12.50
CA GLU A 197 -9.59 -12.98 -13.78
C GLU A 197 -8.26 -13.12 -14.52
N GLN A 198 -8.23 -14.01 -15.49
CA GLN A 198 -7.07 -14.15 -16.36
C GLN A 198 -6.84 -12.84 -17.14
N ASN A 199 -5.59 -12.41 -17.24
CA ASN A 199 -5.15 -11.17 -17.85
C ASN A 199 -5.50 -9.88 -17.08
N ASP A 200 -5.97 -9.97 -15.83
CA ASP A 200 -5.97 -8.81 -14.96
C ASP A 200 -4.54 -8.31 -14.75
N LEU A 201 -4.36 -7.00 -14.83
CA LEU A 201 -3.14 -6.33 -14.45
C LEU A 201 -3.39 -5.48 -13.20
N PHE A 202 -2.60 -5.70 -12.16
CA PHE A 202 -2.61 -4.84 -10.97
C PHE A 202 -1.40 -3.90 -11.03
N VAL A 203 -1.64 -2.63 -10.74
CA VAL A 203 -0.58 -1.61 -10.66
C VAL A 203 -0.62 -1.00 -9.27
N LEU A 204 0.48 -1.13 -8.54
CA LEU A 204 0.69 -0.44 -7.25
C LEU A 204 1.69 0.67 -7.50
N CYS A 205 1.39 1.89 -7.05
CA CYS A 205 2.28 3.03 -7.27
C CYS A 205 2.20 4.06 -6.13
N SER A 206 3.30 4.78 -5.92
CA SER A 206 3.34 6.00 -5.13
C SER A 206 2.83 7.20 -5.92
N ASP A 207 2.72 8.35 -5.27
CA ASP A 207 2.28 9.62 -5.85
C ASP A 207 3.18 10.10 -7.01
N GLY A 208 4.44 9.64 -7.04
CA GLY A 208 5.36 9.91 -8.15
C GLY A 208 4.84 9.49 -9.52
N LEU A 209 3.95 8.48 -9.58
CA LEU A 209 3.24 8.10 -10.81
C LEU A 209 1.84 8.72 -10.84
N SER A 210 1.01 8.50 -9.83
CA SER A 210 -0.40 8.92 -9.84
C SER A 210 -0.58 10.44 -9.80
N GLY A 211 0.37 11.19 -9.22
CA GLY A 211 0.36 12.64 -9.16
C GLY A 211 0.76 13.35 -10.46
N THR A 212 1.24 12.59 -11.46
CA THR A 212 1.70 13.12 -12.75
C THR A 212 0.77 12.74 -13.92
N LEU A 213 -0.20 11.91 -13.67
CA LEU A 213 -1.27 11.53 -14.60
C LEU A 213 -2.53 12.34 -14.30
#